data_22f6d263eaee3d7f3db8b13e922899bd
#
_entry.id   22f6d263eaee3d7f3db8b13e922899bd
#
_cell.length_a   1.000
_cell.length_b   1.000
_cell.length_c   1.000
_cell.angle_alpha   90.00
_cell.angle_beta   90.00
_cell.angle_gamma   90.00
#
_symmetry.space_group_name_H-M   'P 1'
#
loop_
_entity.id
_entity.type
_entity.pdbx_description
1 polymer ?
#
loop_
_entity_poly.entity_id
_entity_poly.type
_entity_poly.pdbx_seq_one_letter_code
_entity_poly.pdbx_strand_id
1 'polypeptide(L)'
;MNLHRIRSALIVVVAAVWLAACQSVPPQEPPPPAGKPSLDFLPADWADLPDWMAQELPASWPALQQSCSALRLKTNWLPICAAAKDIAPDDAMAQRTFYETWFTPYKVLNPDGSDSGLITGYYEPLLHGSRKRSTRFAYPLYAPPDDMLEVDMGELYPEFRGRIVRARLQGKRVVPYFNRAEIEAGQAASLRGQELFWVDDPVELFFLQIQGSGRIQLEDGSHAKVGYAAQNGHPYASIGRRLIDMGELLPEQASMQGIKNWVEKNPAQLEILLGHNPSYIFFRELPDGISGPLGALGVPLTNEYSIAVDRRSIPLGVPVFLATTRPNTSKPLNRLVFAQDTGGAIKGAVRADFFWGFGELAGHQAGRMKQSGKLWVLFPKGTEPALK
;
A
#
# COMPACT_ATOMS: atom_id res chain seq x y z
N MET A 1 -44.19 -64.36 -33.78
CA MET A 1 -43.25 -64.38 -32.64
C MET A 1 -43.02 -62.95 -32.23
N ASN A 2 -43.43 -62.60 -31.03
CA ASN A 2 -43.89 -61.25 -30.58
C ASN A 2 -42.88 -60.15 -30.48
N LEU A 3 -43.01 -59.16 -31.36
CA LEU A 3 -42.27 -57.88 -31.27
C LEU A 3 -42.55 -57.02 -30.01
N HIS A 4 -43.66 -57.32 -29.31
CA HIS A 4 -44.10 -56.58 -28.11
C HIS A 4 -43.29 -56.87 -26.82
N ARG A 5 -42.69 -58.07 -26.74
CA ARG A 5 -41.85 -58.39 -25.53
C ARG A 5 -40.46 -57.76 -25.51
N ILE A 6 -39.92 -57.39 -26.66
CA ILE A 6 -38.59 -56.77 -26.75
C ILE A 6 -38.68 -55.30 -26.40
N ARG A 7 -39.77 -54.57 -26.67
CA ARG A 7 -39.97 -53.16 -26.32
C ARG A 7 -40.13 -52.92 -24.81
N SER A 8 -40.77 -53.85 -24.09
CA SER A 8 -40.95 -53.69 -22.62
C SER A 8 -39.65 -53.93 -21.82
N ALA A 9 -38.79 -54.82 -22.31
CA ALA A 9 -37.47 -55.06 -21.65
C ALA A 9 -36.50 -53.90 -21.82
N LEU A 10 -36.56 -53.18 -22.94
CA LEU A 10 -35.68 -52.04 -23.19
C LEU A 10 -36.06 -50.80 -22.35
N ILE A 11 -37.35 -50.60 -22.09
CA ILE A 11 -37.86 -49.47 -21.28
C ILE A 11 -37.51 -49.66 -19.80
N VAL A 12 -37.52 -50.90 -19.28
CA VAL A 12 -37.15 -51.18 -17.88
C VAL A 12 -35.67 -50.99 -17.62
N VAL A 13 -34.79 -51.31 -18.59
CA VAL A 13 -33.33 -51.11 -18.47
C VAL A 13 -32.95 -49.63 -18.55
N VAL A 14 -33.64 -48.83 -19.39
CA VAL A 14 -33.38 -47.38 -19.46
C VAL A 14 -33.87 -46.67 -18.20
N ALA A 15 -35.01 -47.09 -17.60
CA ALA A 15 -35.49 -46.50 -16.34
C ALA A 15 -34.57 -46.84 -15.14
N ALA A 16 -33.93 -48.03 -15.13
CA ALA A 16 -33.00 -48.42 -14.05
C ALA A 16 -31.68 -47.66 -14.11
N VAL A 17 -31.22 -47.21 -15.28
CA VAL A 17 -29.98 -46.42 -15.43
C VAL A 17 -30.20 -44.96 -14.97
N TRP A 18 -31.38 -44.41 -15.05
CA TRP A 18 -31.68 -43.05 -14.58
C TRP A 18 -31.85 -42.93 -13.06
N LEU A 19 -32.12 -44.02 -12.35
CA LEU A 19 -32.26 -44.03 -10.88
C LEU A 19 -30.94 -44.24 -10.13
N ALA A 20 -29.85 -44.62 -10.84
CA ALA A 20 -28.54 -44.77 -10.24
C ALA A 20 -27.68 -43.48 -10.25
N ALA A 21 -28.19 -42.35 -10.82
CA ALA A 21 -27.45 -41.08 -10.92
C ALA A 21 -27.67 -40.13 -9.73
N CYS A 22 -28.45 -40.50 -8.72
CA CYS A 22 -28.50 -39.79 -7.44
C CYS A 22 -27.46 -40.37 -6.48
N GLN A 23 -26.20 -40.28 -6.83
CA GLN A 23 -25.11 -40.42 -5.83
C GLN A 23 -25.16 -39.19 -4.96
N SER A 24 -25.53 -39.38 -3.70
CA SER A 24 -25.39 -38.38 -2.64
C SER A 24 -23.97 -37.86 -2.63
N VAL A 25 -23.79 -36.54 -2.92
CA VAL A 25 -22.56 -35.85 -2.64
C VAL A 25 -22.23 -36.13 -1.17
N PRO A 26 -21.05 -36.67 -0.85
CA PRO A 26 -20.66 -36.85 0.56
C PRO A 26 -20.80 -35.52 1.28
N PRO A 27 -21.26 -35.49 2.53
CA PRO A 27 -21.35 -34.26 3.30
C PRO A 27 -19.96 -33.61 3.25
N GLN A 28 -19.88 -32.37 2.75
CA GLN A 28 -18.65 -31.57 2.89
C GLN A 28 -18.37 -31.50 4.41
N GLU A 29 -17.24 -31.98 4.84
CA GLU A 29 -16.77 -31.72 6.19
C GLU A 29 -16.93 -30.23 6.48
N PRO A 30 -17.54 -29.85 7.61
CA PRO A 30 -17.62 -28.46 8.01
C PRO A 30 -16.19 -27.90 8.01
N PRO A 31 -15.99 -26.66 7.53
CA PRO A 31 -14.67 -26.05 7.58
C PRO A 31 -14.13 -26.15 9.01
N PRO A 32 -12.85 -26.43 9.21
CA PRO A 32 -12.27 -26.55 10.54
C PRO A 32 -12.67 -25.31 11.36
N PRO A 33 -13.00 -25.47 12.65
CA PRO A 33 -13.41 -24.35 13.48
C PRO A 33 -12.38 -23.26 13.35
N ALA A 34 -12.84 -22.01 13.10
CA ALA A 34 -11.98 -20.85 13.03
C ALA A 34 -11.03 -20.90 14.21
N GLY A 35 -9.71 -20.97 13.91
CA GLY A 35 -8.69 -21.05 14.94
C GLY A 35 -8.92 -19.93 15.95
N LYS A 36 -8.56 -20.17 17.22
CA LYS A 36 -8.58 -19.13 18.26
C LYS A 36 -7.97 -17.87 17.66
N PRO A 37 -8.56 -16.67 17.87
CA PRO A 37 -7.99 -15.44 17.38
C PRO A 37 -6.53 -15.39 17.81
N SER A 38 -5.62 -15.35 16.82
CA SER A 38 -4.19 -15.24 17.10
C SER A 38 -3.97 -13.85 17.68
N LEU A 39 -3.29 -13.78 18.82
CA LEU A 39 -2.78 -12.52 19.34
C LEU A 39 -1.76 -12.01 18.32
N ASP A 40 -2.13 -10.96 17.55
CA ASP A 40 -1.19 -10.31 16.62
C ASP A 40 -0.08 -9.55 17.38
N PHE A 41 -0.17 -9.50 18.75
CA PHE A 41 0.72 -8.74 19.62
C PHE A 41 1.10 -9.53 20.88
N LEU A 42 2.38 -9.49 21.25
CA LEU A 42 2.88 -9.97 22.54
C LEU A 42 3.39 -8.80 23.38
N PRO A 43 3.06 -8.69 24.67
CA PRO A 43 3.70 -7.72 25.55
C PRO A 43 5.22 -7.85 25.48
N ALA A 44 5.92 -6.72 25.50
CA ALA A 44 7.37 -6.65 25.47
C ALA A 44 7.88 -5.59 26.44
N ASP A 45 9.14 -5.73 26.85
CA ASP A 45 9.83 -4.71 27.63
C ASP A 45 10.67 -3.80 26.75
N TRP A 46 11.01 -2.61 27.24
CA TRP A 46 11.89 -1.69 26.53
C TRP A 46 13.28 -2.28 26.24
N ALA A 47 13.74 -3.21 27.07
CA ALA A 47 14.97 -3.96 26.88
C ALA A 47 14.92 -4.93 25.68
N ASP A 48 13.73 -5.31 25.21
CA ASP A 48 13.56 -6.16 24.03
C ASP A 48 13.73 -5.40 22.71
N LEU A 49 13.75 -4.06 22.77
CA LEU A 49 13.95 -3.20 21.60
C LEU A 49 15.46 -3.02 21.36
N PRO A 50 16.02 -3.54 20.26
CA PRO A 50 17.46 -3.43 20.01
C PRO A 50 17.94 -1.98 19.98
N ASP A 51 19.01 -1.68 20.69
CA ASP A 51 19.63 -0.35 20.73
C ASP A 51 18.68 0.78 21.20
N TRP A 52 17.64 0.47 21.99
CA TRP A 52 16.69 1.48 22.45
C TRP A 52 17.37 2.64 23.15
N MET A 53 18.36 2.36 24.01
CA MET A 53 19.10 3.39 24.73
C MET A 53 20.00 4.26 23.84
N ALA A 54 20.31 3.82 22.62
CA ALA A 54 21.12 4.54 21.65
C ALA A 54 20.28 5.26 20.57
N GLN A 55 18.95 5.27 20.69
CA GLN A 55 18.07 5.91 19.70
C GLN A 55 18.25 7.44 19.66
N GLU A 56 18.38 7.97 18.45
CA GLU A 56 18.37 9.42 18.17
C GLU A 56 16.92 9.94 18.16
N LEU A 57 16.29 10.02 19.34
CA LEU A 57 14.88 10.39 19.49
C LEU A 57 14.56 11.79 18.96
N PRO A 58 15.43 12.84 19.10
CA PRO A 58 15.17 14.15 18.53
C PRO A 58 14.84 14.14 17.04
N ALA A 59 15.49 13.29 16.26
CA ALA A 59 15.24 13.16 14.83
C ALA A 59 13.87 12.50 14.51
N SER A 60 13.31 11.70 15.42
CA SER A 60 11.97 11.09 15.31
C SER A 60 10.85 12.01 15.81
N TRP A 61 11.19 13.03 16.60
CA TRP A 61 10.22 13.87 17.29
C TRP A 61 9.25 14.63 16.37
N PRO A 62 9.70 15.17 15.21
CA PRO A 62 8.78 15.76 14.24
C PRO A 62 7.69 14.79 13.76
N ALA A 63 8.01 13.50 13.59
CA ALA A 63 7.01 12.50 13.18
C ALA A 63 5.95 12.25 14.27
N LEU A 64 6.32 12.26 15.57
CA LEU A 64 5.35 12.25 16.67
C LEU A 64 4.44 13.48 16.62
N GLN A 65 5.01 14.68 16.43
CA GLN A 65 4.24 15.92 16.35
C GLN A 65 3.24 15.90 15.19
N GLN A 66 3.63 15.34 14.03
CA GLN A 66 2.73 15.11 12.90
C GLN A 66 1.61 14.12 13.28
N SER A 67 1.93 12.98 13.91
CA SER A 67 0.91 12.05 14.41
C SER A 67 -0.04 12.73 15.40
N CYS A 68 0.46 13.52 16.33
CA CYS A 68 -0.33 14.29 17.27
C CYS A 68 -1.26 15.31 16.59
N SER A 69 -0.85 15.94 15.50
CA SER A 69 -1.73 16.86 14.76
C SER A 69 -3.03 16.20 14.31
N ALA A 70 -2.99 14.92 13.94
CA ALA A 70 -4.15 14.13 13.53
C ALA A 70 -4.88 13.46 14.70
N LEU A 71 -4.17 13.09 15.78
CA LEU A 71 -4.69 12.23 16.84
C LEU A 71 -5.10 12.97 18.10
N ARG A 72 -4.78 14.27 18.26
CA ARG A 72 -5.00 15.06 19.49
C ARG A 72 -6.43 15.10 20.00
N LEU A 73 -7.42 14.79 19.14
CA LEU A 73 -8.84 14.77 19.54
C LEU A 73 -9.31 13.37 19.97
N LYS A 74 -8.47 12.33 19.84
CA LYS A 74 -8.80 11.00 20.34
C LYS A 74 -8.51 10.92 21.83
N THR A 75 -9.45 10.38 22.59
CA THR A 75 -9.44 10.38 24.07
C THR A 75 -8.13 9.86 24.66
N ASN A 76 -7.59 8.77 24.15
CA ASN A 76 -6.34 8.16 24.61
C ASN A 76 -5.07 8.89 24.13
N TRP A 77 -5.17 9.77 23.14
CA TRP A 77 -4.04 10.53 22.59
C TRP A 77 -3.99 11.97 23.11
N LEU A 78 -5.11 12.52 23.57
CA LEU A 78 -5.21 13.90 24.03
C LEU A 78 -4.17 14.24 25.11
N PRO A 79 -4.03 13.48 26.23
CA PRO A 79 -3.02 13.78 27.25
C PRO A 79 -1.58 13.57 26.75
N ILE A 80 -1.34 12.56 25.89
CA ILE A 80 -0.03 12.26 25.31
C ILE A 80 0.42 13.43 24.43
N CYS A 81 -0.45 13.91 23.55
CA CYS A 81 -0.13 15.01 22.66
C CYS A 81 -0.01 16.37 23.41
N ALA A 82 -0.70 16.53 24.53
CA ALA A 82 -0.49 17.68 25.40
C ALA A 82 0.90 17.64 26.06
N ALA A 83 1.28 16.53 26.66
CA ALA A 83 2.60 16.34 27.27
C ALA A 83 3.76 16.47 26.27
N ALA A 84 3.57 16.00 25.04
CA ALA A 84 4.60 16.10 23.99
C ALA A 84 4.94 17.55 23.59
N LYS A 85 4.04 18.52 23.78
CA LYS A 85 4.26 19.93 23.45
C LYS A 85 5.24 20.61 24.38
N ASP A 86 5.33 20.13 25.63
CA ASP A 86 6.15 20.75 26.70
C ASP A 86 7.60 20.22 26.65
N ILE A 87 7.91 19.28 25.74
CA ILE A 87 9.25 18.69 25.61
C ILE A 87 10.01 19.39 24.48
N ALA A 88 11.24 19.84 24.80
CA ALA A 88 12.10 20.45 23.81
C ALA A 88 12.47 19.49 22.67
N PRO A 89 12.50 19.94 21.40
CA PRO A 89 12.75 19.08 20.25
C PRO A 89 14.11 18.38 20.24
N ASP A 90 15.09 18.91 20.98
CA ASP A 90 16.47 18.43 21.09
C ASP A 90 16.76 17.71 22.43
N ASP A 91 15.82 17.60 23.35
CA ASP A 91 15.99 16.92 24.64
C ASP A 91 15.71 15.40 24.51
N ALA A 92 16.75 14.65 24.11
CA ALA A 92 16.68 13.21 23.96
C ALA A 92 16.32 12.47 25.26
N MET A 93 16.71 12.98 26.43
CA MET A 93 16.42 12.35 27.73
C MET A 93 14.94 12.51 28.10
N ALA A 94 14.42 13.72 27.99
CA ALA A 94 12.99 13.99 28.24
C ALA A 94 12.10 13.23 27.25
N GLN A 95 12.50 13.14 25.97
CA GLN A 95 11.79 12.37 24.96
C GLN A 95 11.77 10.86 25.28
N ARG A 96 12.89 10.29 25.75
CA ARG A 96 12.94 8.89 26.18
C ARG A 96 12.02 8.65 27.37
N THR A 97 12.13 9.48 28.41
CA THR A 97 11.24 9.44 29.57
C THR A 97 9.77 9.54 29.15
N PHE A 98 9.47 10.40 28.19
CA PHE A 98 8.13 10.53 27.63
C PHE A 98 7.63 9.22 27.01
N TYR A 99 8.40 8.57 26.10
CA TYR A 99 7.97 7.30 25.52
C TYR A 99 7.77 6.21 26.58
N GLU A 100 8.70 6.06 27.50
CA GLU A 100 8.63 5.06 28.56
C GLU A 100 7.50 5.33 29.57
N THR A 101 7.13 6.59 29.75
CA THR A 101 6.01 6.97 30.62
C THR A 101 4.65 6.74 29.98
N TRP A 102 4.50 7.06 28.71
CA TRP A 102 3.19 7.11 28.04
C TRP A 102 2.85 5.85 27.24
N PHE A 103 3.84 5.02 26.89
CA PHE A 103 3.63 3.86 26.00
C PHE A 103 4.08 2.56 26.65
N THR A 104 3.51 1.47 26.12
CA THR A 104 3.93 0.10 26.38
C THR A 104 4.26 -0.57 25.04
N PRO A 105 5.45 -1.19 24.88
CA PRO A 105 5.80 -1.89 23.67
C PRO A 105 5.10 -3.25 23.58
N TYR A 106 4.70 -3.60 22.36
CA TYR A 106 4.14 -4.91 22.01
C TYR A 106 4.80 -5.41 20.73
N LYS A 107 5.40 -6.58 20.80
CA LYS A 107 5.97 -7.24 19.62
C LYS A 107 4.85 -7.68 18.68
N VAL A 108 4.98 -7.39 17.40
CA VAL A 108 4.02 -7.78 16.36
C VAL A 108 4.30 -9.20 15.91
N LEU A 109 3.27 -10.02 15.77
CA LEU A 109 3.33 -11.37 15.24
C LEU A 109 2.50 -11.53 13.97
N ASN A 110 2.95 -12.40 13.09
CA ASN A 110 2.15 -12.90 11.98
C ASN A 110 1.12 -13.93 12.47
N PRO A 111 0.08 -14.25 11.68
CA PRO A 111 -0.91 -15.27 12.07
C PRO A 111 -0.36 -16.66 12.34
N ASP A 112 0.82 -16.99 11.79
CA ASP A 112 1.55 -18.24 12.03
C ASP A 112 2.42 -18.21 13.28
N GLY A 113 2.42 -17.11 14.04
CA GLY A 113 3.22 -16.90 15.25
C GLY A 113 4.66 -16.42 14.99
N SER A 114 5.09 -16.29 13.76
CA SER A 114 6.42 -15.74 13.45
C SER A 114 6.50 -14.24 13.74
N ASP A 115 7.66 -13.74 14.18
CA ASP A 115 7.90 -12.35 14.54
C ASP A 115 8.69 -11.56 13.49
N SER A 116 8.89 -12.15 12.31
CA SER A 116 9.63 -11.52 11.23
C SER A 116 8.81 -11.42 9.94
N GLY A 117 9.07 -10.37 9.17
CA GLY A 117 8.36 -10.15 7.92
C GLY A 117 9.14 -9.26 6.95
N LEU A 118 8.49 -8.93 5.84
CA LEU A 118 9.12 -8.19 4.75
C LEU A 118 9.06 -6.68 5.01
N ILE A 119 10.23 -6.05 5.00
CA ILE A 119 10.38 -4.60 5.04
C ILE A 119 10.91 -4.15 3.66
N THR A 120 10.14 -3.27 3.01
CA THR A 120 10.52 -2.62 1.75
C THR A 120 10.70 -1.12 1.95
N GLY A 121 11.04 -0.39 0.90
CA GLY A 121 11.21 1.05 0.98
C GLY A 121 10.47 1.77 -0.14
N TYR A 122 10.03 3.00 0.15
CA TYR A 122 9.46 3.92 -0.81
C TYR A 122 10.02 5.33 -0.62
N TYR A 123 9.77 6.21 -1.58
CA TYR A 123 10.32 7.55 -1.58
C TYR A 123 9.43 8.51 -2.37
N GLU A 124 9.70 9.79 -2.30
CA GLU A 124 9.05 10.83 -3.11
C GLU A 124 9.89 11.10 -4.36
N PRO A 125 9.47 10.66 -5.57
CA PRO A 125 10.21 10.89 -6.80
C PRO A 125 10.12 12.33 -7.29
N LEU A 126 11.10 12.75 -8.10
CA LEU A 126 11.11 13.99 -8.87
C LEU A 126 10.96 13.64 -10.35
N LEU A 127 9.94 14.19 -11.00
CA LEU A 127 9.72 14.08 -12.43
C LEU A 127 9.88 15.46 -13.10
N HIS A 128 10.24 15.47 -14.38
CA HIS A 128 10.21 16.69 -15.18
C HIS A 128 8.86 16.81 -15.89
N GLY A 129 8.27 18.02 -15.85
CA GLY A 129 6.94 18.20 -16.42
C GLY A 129 6.59 19.63 -16.77
N SER A 130 5.41 19.78 -17.34
CA SER A 130 4.81 21.05 -17.73
C SER A 130 3.31 21.03 -17.44
N ARG A 131 2.71 22.22 -17.26
CA ARG A 131 1.24 22.35 -17.18
C ARG A 131 0.58 22.27 -18.56
N LYS A 132 1.38 22.26 -19.62
CA LYS A 132 0.88 22.22 -21.01
C LYS A 132 1.52 21.04 -21.75
N ARG A 133 0.71 20.39 -22.57
CA ARG A 133 1.20 19.33 -23.45
C ARG A 133 2.17 19.89 -24.50
N SER A 134 3.25 19.16 -24.74
CA SER A 134 4.21 19.44 -25.82
C SER A 134 4.73 18.12 -26.40
N THR A 135 5.62 18.19 -27.39
CA THR A 135 6.29 17.00 -27.93
C THR A 135 7.20 16.33 -26.89
N ARG A 136 7.79 17.11 -25.98
CA ARG A 136 8.60 16.60 -24.87
C ARG A 136 7.72 16.09 -23.73
N PHE A 137 6.79 16.90 -23.28
CA PHE A 137 5.88 16.58 -22.18
C PHE A 137 4.57 15.99 -22.74
N ALA A 138 4.56 14.69 -23.00
CA ALA A 138 3.50 14.00 -23.72
C ALA A 138 2.59 13.14 -22.86
N TYR A 139 3.04 12.74 -21.63
CA TYR A 139 2.35 11.78 -20.79
C TYR A 139 1.59 12.49 -19.67
N PRO A 140 0.24 12.36 -19.64
CA PRO A 140 -0.60 13.11 -18.71
C PRO A 140 -0.62 12.49 -17.32
N LEU A 141 -0.57 13.34 -16.30
CA LEU A 141 -0.87 13.03 -14.92
C LEU A 141 -2.24 13.60 -14.59
N TYR A 142 -3.21 12.73 -14.28
CA TYR A 142 -4.62 13.08 -14.16
C TYR A 142 -5.07 13.30 -12.71
N ALA A 143 -6.00 14.24 -12.54
CA ALA A 143 -6.92 14.27 -11.40
C ALA A 143 -7.97 13.16 -11.51
N PRO A 144 -8.69 12.84 -10.40
CA PRO A 144 -9.79 11.87 -10.44
C PRO A 144 -10.86 12.30 -11.45
N PRO A 145 -11.36 11.37 -12.28
CA PRO A 145 -12.45 11.67 -13.22
C PRO A 145 -13.79 11.79 -12.51
N ASP A 146 -14.66 12.68 -13.02
CA ASP A 146 -15.96 12.98 -12.43
C ASP A 146 -16.99 11.84 -12.56
N ASP A 147 -16.76 10.93 -13.53
CA ASP A 147 -17.66 9.78 -13.78
C ASP A 147 -17.28 8.51 -13.01
N MET A 148 -16.23 8.55 -12.19
CA MET A 148 -15.82 7.42 -11.38
C MET A 148 -16.65 7.33 -10.10
N LEU A 149 -17.48 6.31 -10.03
CA LEU A 149 -18.38 6.04 -8.91
C LEU A 149 -17.65 5.28 -7.78
N GLU A 150 -18.01 5.61 -6.55
CA GLU A 150 -17.75 4.80 -5.36
C GLU A 150 -19.01 3.99 -5.04
N VAL A 151 -18.91 2.66 -5.15
CA VAL A 151 -20.04 1.77 -4.84
C VAL A 151 -19.75 1.11 -3.50
N ASP A 152 -20.54 1.50 -2.48
CA ASP A 152 -20.57 0.86 -1.17
C ASP A 152 -21.82 -0.03 -1.08
N MET A 153 -21.60 -1.32 -0.90
CA MET A 153 -22.67 -2.32 -0.76
C MET A 153 -22.75 -2.89 0.67
N GLY A 154 -22.00 -2.33 1.62
CA GLY A 154 -21.83 -2.86 2.97
C GLY A 154 -23.10 -2.85 3.82
N GLU A 155 -24.09 -1.99 3.51
CA GLU A 155 -25.39 -2.00 4.17
C GLU A 155 -26.24 -3.22 3.77
N LEU A 156 -26.23 -3.58 2.47
CA LEU A 156 -27.03 -4.68 1.94
C LEU A 156 -26.32 -6.03 2.08
N TYR A 157 -25.00 -6.04 1.90
CA TYR A 157 -24.15 -7.23 1.93
C TYR A 157 -23.03 -7.04 2.98
N PRO A 158 -23.18 -7.59 4.19
CA PRO A 158 -22.21 -7.39 5.29
C PRO A 158 -20.77 -7.80 4.96
N GLU A 159 -20.57 -8.75 4.05
CA GLU A 159 -19.25 -9.18 3.57
C GLU A 159 -18.52 -8.11 2.75
N PHE A 160 -19.22 -7.08 2.25
CA PHE A 160 -18.65 -5.93 1.55
C PHE A 160 -18.39 -4.73 2.46
N ARG A 161 -18.68 -4.80 3.77
CA ARG A 161 -18.43 -3.70 4.70
C ARG A 161 -16.98 -3.25 4.65
N GLY A 162 -16.79 -1.93 4.43
CA GLY A 162 -15.47 -1.32 4.28
C GLY A 162 -14.76 -1.62 2.97
N ARG A 163 -15.45 -2.22 1.99
CA ARG A 163 -14.96 -2.41 0.62
C ARG A 163 -15.66 -1.44 -0.30
N ILE A 164 -14.90 -0.49 -0.85
CA ILE A 164 -15.39 0.42 -1.89
C ILE A 164 -14.95 -0.11 -3.25
N VAL A 165 -15.92 -0.31 -4.14
CA VAL A 165 -15.66 -0.70 -5.53
C VAL A 165 -15.68 0.56 -6.39
N ARG A 166 -14.66 0.74 -7.23
CA ARG A 166 -14.61 1.82 -8.22
C ARG A 166 -15.28 1.37 -9.52
N ALA A 167 -16.24 2.15 -9.98
CA ALA A 167 -17.10 1.76 -11.09
C ALA A 167 -17.46 2.97 -11.97
N ARG A 168 -18.09 2.71 -13.10
CA ARG A 168 -18.68 3.70 -13.99
C ARG A 168 -20.05 3.23 -14.47
N LEU A 169 -20.86 4.14 -14.95
CA LEU A 169 -22.10 3.81 -15.63
C LEU A 169 -21.85 3.49 -17.11
N GLN A 170 -22.42 2.37 -17.55
CA GLN A 170 -22.54 2.01 -18.97
C GLN A 170 -24.03 1.81 -19.30
N GLY A 171 -24.66 2.84 -19.78
CA GLY A 171 -26.11 2.89 -19.90
C GLY A 171 -26.77 2.76 -18.52
N LYS A 172 -27.51 1.67 -18.27
CA LYS A 172 -28.17 1.37 -16.98
C LYS A 172 -27.34 0.40 -16.10
N ARG A 173 -26.13 0.05 -16.51
CA ARG A 173 -25.31 -0.93 -15.78
C ARG A 173 -24.15 -0.23 -15.08
N VAL A 174 -23.87 -0.64 -13.85
CA VAL A 174 -22.63 -0.32 -13.13
C VAL A 174 -21.60 -1.37 -13.53
N VAL A 175 -20.47 -0.93 -14.10
CA VAL A 175 -19.36 -1.79 -14.54
C VAL A 175 -18.06 -1.29 -13.91
N PRO A 176 -16.99 -2.11 -13.79
CA PRO A 176 -15.71 -1.65 -13.28
C PRO A 176 -15.23 -0.38 -14.01
N TYR A 177 -14.50 0.48 -13.31
CA TYR A 177 -13.87 1.62 -13.96
C TYR A 177 -12.83 1.15 -14.98
N PHE A 178 -12.41 2.01 -15.89
CA PHE A 178 -11.41 1.70 -16.91
C PHE A 178 -10.08 1.24 -16.27
N ASN A 179 -9.49 0.20 -16.84
CA ASN A 179 -8.14 -0.22 -16.48
C ASN A 179 -7.07 0.70 -17.12
N ARG A 180 -5.79 0.53 -16.74
CA ARG A 180 -4.69 1.34 -17.27
C ARG A 180 -4.65 1.38 -18.79
N ALA A 181 -4.67 0.22 -19.45
CA ALA A 181 -4.55 0.15 -20.89
C ALA A 181 -5.71 0.89 -21.61
N GLU A 182 -6.92 0.81 -21.08
CA GLU A 182 -8.09 1.53 -21.57
C GLU A 182 -7.95 3.05 -21.35
N ILE A 183 -7.42 3.48 -20.19
CA ILE A 183 -7.15 4.89 -19.89
C ILE A 183 -6.09 5.45 -20.83
N GLU A 184 -4.96 4.77 -20.97
CA GLU A 184 -3.84 5.18 -21.83
C GLU A 184 -4.22 5.16 -23.32
N ALA A 185 -5.14 4.26 -23.74
CA ALA A 185 -5.75 4.27 -25.08
C ALA A 185 -6.81 5.36 -25.29
N GLY A 186 -7.07 6.23 -24.28
CA GLY A 186 -8.01 7.35 -24.38
C GLY A 186 -9.49 6.97 -24.34
N GLN A 187 -9.85 5.76 -23.85
CA GLN A 187 -11.25 5.31 -23.78
C GLN A 187 -12.01 6.00 -22.65
N ALA A 188 -11.34 6.49 -21.60
CA ALA A 188 -11.92 7.26 -20.50
C ALA A 188 -12.09 8.74 -20.92
N ALA A 189 -13.16 9.05 -21.64
CA ALA A 189 -13.41 10.40 -22.19
C ALA A 189 -13.55 11.49 -21.10
N SER A 190 -13.97 11.13 -19.90
CA SER A 190 -14.09 11.99 -18.71
C SER A 190 -12.75 12.52 -18.19
N LEU A 191 -11.63 11.94 -18.60
CA LEU A 191 -10.30 12.41 -18.24
C LEU A 191 -9.82 13.61 -19.08
N ARG A 192 -10.50 13.94 -20.16
CA ARG A 192 -10.18 15.14 -20.95
C ARG A 192 -10.48 16.40 -20.13
N GLY A 193 -9.44 17.24 -19.92
CA GLY A 193 -9.52 18.41 -19.06
C GLY A 193 -9.22 18.15 -17.59
N GLN A 194 -8.91 16.91 -17.22
CA GLN A 194 -8.46 16.52 -15.86
C GLN A 194 -6.94 16.38 -15.77
N GLU A 195 -6.19 16.81 -16.78
CA GLU A 195 -4.73 16.76 -16.79
C GLU A 195 -4.18 17.85 -15.86
N LEU A 196 -3.52 17.44 -14.77
CA LEU A 196 -2.83 18.35 -13.85
C LEU A 196 -1.49 18.81 -14.42
N PHE A 197 -0.76 17.85 -14.96
CA PHE A 197 0.58 18.02 -15.53
C PHE A 197 0.78 17.04 -16.69
N TRP A 198 1.81 17.33 -17.49
CA TRP A 198 2.34 16.47 -18.53
C TRP A 198 3.82 16.23 -18.26
N VAL A 199 4.24 14.98 -18.24
CA VAL A 199 5.64 14.59 -17.95
C VAL A 199 6.33 14.02 -19.19
N ASP A 200 7.66 13.95 -19.15
CA ASP A 200 8.47 13.51 -20.29
C ASP A 200 8.80 12.01 -20.29
N ASP A 201 8.65 11.32 -19.14
CA ASP A 201 8.99 9.89 -19.03
C ASP A 201 7.80 9.06 -18.52
N PRO A 202 7.26 8.14 -19.33
CA PRO A 202 6.12 7.30 -18.96
C PRO A 202 6.47 6.25 -17.89
N VAL A 203 7.73 5.81 -17.82
CA VAL A 203 8.18 4.86 -16.78
C VAL A 203 8.26 5.57 -15.43
N GLU A 204 8.79 6.79 -15.38
CA GLU A 204 8.79 7.60 -14.16
C GLU A 204 7.36 7.92 -13.69
N LEU A 205 6.45 8.25 -14.62
CA LEU A 205 5.03 8.44 -14.31
C LEU A 205 4.41 7.17 -13.72
N PHE A 206 4.70 6.01 -14.29
CA PHE A 206 4.25 4.73 -13.77
C PHE A 206 4.76 4.49 -12.35
N PHE A 207 6.05 4.77 -12.08
CA PHE A 207 6.61 4.63 -10.75
C PHE A 207 6.06 5.68 -9.77
N LEU A 208 5.79 6.92 -10.20
CA LEU A 208 5.08 7.92 -9.40
C LEU A 208 3.71 7.38 -8.94
N GLN A 209 2.99 6.68 -9.81
CA GLN A 209 1.72 6.05 -9.45
C GLN A 209 1.88 4.93 -8.43
N ILE A 210 3.00 4.19 -8.44
CA ILE A 210 3.31 3.19 -7.40
C ILE A 210 3.62 3.88 -6.06
N GLN A 211 4.40 4.97 -6.08
CA GLN A 211 4.77 5.72 -4.88
C GLN A 211 3.59 6.51 -4.28
N GLY A 212 2.62 6.93 -5.11
CA GLY A 212 1.42 7.65 -4.69
C GLY A 212 1.63 9.13 -4.39
N SER A 213 2.86 9.63 -4.42
CA SER A 213 3.21 11.05 -4.26
C SER A 213 4.54 11.36 -4.93
N GLY A 214 4.76 12.63 -5.29
CA GLY A 214 6.00 13.07 -5.93
C GLY A 214 6.04 14.56 -6.18
N ARG A 215 7.11 15.01 -6.81
CA ARG A 215 7.31 16.40 -7.24
C ARG A 215 7.47 16.46 -8.75
N ILE A 216 6.90 17.50 -9.31
CA ILE A 216 7.05 17.82 -10.73
C ILE A 216 7.91 19.07 -10.82
N GLN A 217 9.11 18.96 -11.37
CA GLN A 217 9.93 20.10 -11.72
C GLN A 217 9.41 20.71 -13.02
N LEU A 218 8.96 21.94 -12.95
CA LEU A 218 8.42 22.68 -14.11
C LEU A 218 9.55 23.32 -14.91
N GLU A 219 9.22 23.77 -16.12
CA GLU A 219 10.18 24.37 -17.07
C GLU A 219 10.84 25.66 -16.55
N ASP A 220 10.18 26.38 -15.64
CA ASP A 220 10.72 27.56 -14.96
C ASP A 220 11.61 27.24 -13.74
N GLY A 221 11.83 25.93 -13.46
CA GLY A 221 12.61 25.45 -12.33
C GLY A 221 11.81 25.35 -11.02
N SER A 222 10.57 25.80 -10.99
CA SER A 222 9.70 25.63 -9.81
C SER A 222 9.28 24.16 -9.63
N HIS A 223 8.78 23.82 -8.44
CA HIS A 223 8.33 22.46 -8.13
C HIS A 223 6.88 22.49 -7.70
N ALA A 224 6.03 21.70 -8.37
CA ALA A 224 4.70 21.37 -7.88
C ALA A 224 4.74 20.03 -7.13
N LYS A 225 4.00 19.90 -6.04
CA LYS A 225 3.85 18.65 -5.29
C LYS A 225 2.53 17.99 -5.64
N VAL A 226 2.57 16.69 -5.86
CA VAL A 226 1.38 15.89 -6.16
C VAL A 226 1.25 14.74 -5.15
N GLY A 227 0.02 14.45 -4.78
CA GLY A 227 -0.29 13.36 -3.86
C GLY A 227 -1.49 12.56 -4.34
N TYR A 228 -1.59 11.33 -3.83
CA TYR A 228 -2.70 10.42 -4.10
C TYR A 228 -4.05 11.09 -3.89
N ALA A 229 -4.94 10.92 -4.83
CA ALA A 229 -6.34 11.34 -4.72
C ALA A 229 -7.30 10.15 -4.82
N ALA A 230 -7.13 9.28 -5.82
CA ALA A 230 -7.97 8.12 -6.03
C ALA A 230 -7.24 7.01 -6.80
N GLN A 231 -7.86 5.84 -6.86
CA GLN A 231 -7.42 4.67 -7.64
C GLN A 231 -8.62 4.15 -8.45
N ASN A 232 -8.36 3.56 -9.61
CA ASN A 232 -9.39 3.01 -10.51
C ASN A 232 -10.05 1.70 -10.03
N GLY A 233 -9.67 1.15 -8.88
CA GLY A 233 -10.27 -0.07 -8.29
C GLY A 233 -9.66 -1.38 -8.79
N HIS A 234 -8.80 -1.36 -9.80
CA HIS A 234 -8.13 -2.56 -10.29
C HIS A 234 -6.96 -2.99 -9.40
N PRO A 235 -6.69 -4.30 -9.27
CA PRO A 235 -5.56 -4.80 -8.49
C PRO A 235 -4.23 -4.43 -9.13
N TYR A 236 -3.20 -4.25 -8.30
CA TYR A 236 -1.84 -4.02 -8.78
C TYR A 236 -1.21 -5.31 -9.33
N ALA A 237 -0.57 -5.21 -10.49
CA ALA A 237 0.25 -6.26 -11.08
C ALA A 237 1.66 -5.72 -11.37
N SER A 238 2.70 -6.40 -10.86
CA SER A 238 4.09 -5.95 -10.98
C SER A 238 4.65 -6.15 -12.39
N ILE A 239 5.01 -5.06 -13.06
CA ILE A 239 5.69 -5.12 -14.37
C ILE A 239 7.13 -5.66 -14.25
N GLY A 240 7.82 -5.40 -13.12
CA GLY A 240 9.13 -6.00 -12.86
C GLY A 240 9.04 -7.52 -12.72
N ARG A 241 8.04 -8.04 -12.01
CA ARG A 241 7.76 -9.48 -11.94
C ARG A 241 7.44 -10.06 -13.32
N ARG A 242 6.65 -9.35 -14.13
CA ARG A 242 6.35 -9.76 -15.50
C ARG A 242 7.60 -9.94 -16.32
N LEU A 243 8.56 -9.01 -16.27
CA LEU A 243 9.83 -9.12 -17.02
C LEU A 243 10.69 -10.27 -16.51
N ILE A 244 10.69 -10.56 -15.20
CA ILE A 244 11.38 -11.75 -14.65
C ILE A 244 10.75 -13.04 -15.18
N ASP A 245 9.43 -13.14 -15.14
CA ASP A 245 8.69 -14.34 -15.59
C ASP A 245 8.84 -14.58 -17.11
N MET A 246 9.10 -13.52 -17.89
CA MET A 246 9.43 -13.61 -19.31
C MET A 246 10.91 -13.96 -19.57
N GLY A 247 11.77 -13.97 -18.54
CA GLY A 247 13.20 -14.19 -18.68
C GLY A 247 13.98 -12.98 -19.20
N GLU A 248 13.37 -11.80 -19.22
CA GLU A 248 13.95 -10.56 -19.76
C GLU A 248 14.84 -9.84 -18.73
N LEU A 249 14.55 -10.00 -17.44
CA LEU A 249 15.35 -9.45 -16.33
C LEU A 249 15.58 -10.50 -15.25
N LEU A 250 16.76 -10.44 -14.63
CA LEU A 250 17.01 -11.14 -13.38
C LEU A 250 16.32 -10.41 -12.21
N PRO A 251 15.99 -11.10 -11.10
CA PRO A 251 15.33 -10.49 -9.94
C PRO A 251 16.06 -9.24 -9.38
N GLU A 252 17.38 -9.23 -9.38
CA GLU A 252 18.22 -8.11 -8.93
C GLU A 252 18.22 -6.94 -9.92
N GLN A 253 17.83 -7.16 -11.16
CA GLN A 253 17.72 -6.13 -12.21
C GLN A 253 16.33 -5.50 -12.29
N ALA A 254 15.30 -6.07 -11.64
CA ALA A 254 13.92 -5.60 -11.70
C ALA A 254 13.69 -4.35 -10.84
N SER A 255 14.55 -3.35 -11.02
CA SER A 255 14.44 -1.98 -10.47
C SER A 255 13.85 -1.03 -11.51
N MET A 256 13.48 0.20 -11.11
CA MET A 256 13.04 1.25 -12.03
C MET A 256 14.07 1.44 -13.16
N GLN A 257 15.35 1.57 -12.81
CA GLN A 257 16.42 1.75 -13.82
C GLN A 257 16.54 0.55 -14.74
N GLY A 258 16.45 -0.68 -14.21
CA GLY A 258 16.49 -1.89 -15.04
C GLY A 258 15.31 -1.96 -16.02
N ILE A 259 14.12 -1.55 -15.58
CA ILE A 259 12.93 -1.47 -16.44
C ILE A 259 13.10 -0.38 -17.50
N LYS A 260 13.63 0.82 -17.14
CA LYS A 260 13.95 1.88 -18.11
C LYS A 260 14.94 1.38 -19.18
N ASN A 261 16.02 0.75 -18.79
CA ASN A 261 17.02 0.19 -19.70
C ASN A 261 16.44 -0.90 -20.61
N TRP A 262 15.46 -1.66 -20.11
CA TRP A 262 14.76 -2.65 -20.94
C TRP A 262 13.83 -1.98 -21.97
N VAL A 263 13.09 -0.96 -21.55
CA VAL A 263 12.19 -0.18 -22.42
C VAL A 263 12.98 0.53 -23.53
N GLU A 264 14.14 1.12 -23.23
CA GLU A 264 15.03 1.74 -24.21
C GLU A 264 15.42 0.78 -25.34
N LYS A 265 15.62 -0.50 -24.99
CA LYS A 265 15.94 -1.57 -25.97
C LYS A 265 14.70 -2.13 -26.66
N ASN A 266 13.51 -1.97 -26.06
CA ASN A 266 12.25 -2.54 -26.52
C ASN A 266 11.12 -1.47 -26.59
N PRO A 267 11.31 -0.34 -27.27
CA PRO A 267 10.36 0.79 -27.22
C PRO A 267 8.95 0.42 -27.69
N ALA A 268 8.82 -0.50 -28.64
CA ALA A 268 7.51 -0.98 -29.13
C ALA A 268 6.73 -1.81 -28.07
N GLN A 269 7.37 -2.24 -27.00
CA GLN A 269 6.76 -3.03 -25.93
C GLN A 269 6.31 -2.19 -24.73
N LEU A 270 6.61 -0.88 -24.72
CA LEU A 270 6.34 0.01 -23.58
C LEU A 270 4.88 -0.05 -23.13
N GLU A 271 3.95 0.23 -24.03
CA GLU A 271 2.51 0.27 -23.71
C GLU A 271 1.99 -1.08 -23.23
N ILE A 272 2.45 -2.18 -23.84
CA ILE A 272 2.09 -3.54 -23.44
C ILE A 272 2.61 -3.84 -22.04
N LEU A 273 3.85 -3.44 -21.74
CA LEU A 273 4.46 -3.65 -20.43
C LEU A 273 3.73 -2.86 -19.34
N LEU A 274 3.51 -1.57 -19.54
CA LEU A 274 2.83 -0.72 -18.56
C LEU A 274 1.37 -1.16 -18.37
N GLY A 275 0.67 -1.49 -19.46
CA GLY A 275 -0.70 -1.97 -19.46
C GLY A 275 -0.89 -3.33 -18.78
N HIS A 276 0.18 -4.11 -18.53
CA HIS A 276 0.12 -5.32 -17.71
C HIS A 276 -0.37 -5.04 -16.28
N ASN A 277 -0.07 -3.86 -15.74
CA ASN A 277 -0.65 -3.40 -14.48
C ASN A 277 -1.99 -2.70 -14.73
N PRO A 278 -3.15 -3.30 -14.44
CA PRO A 278 -4.45 -2.67 -14.68
C PRO A 278 -4.76 -1.53 -13.69
N SER A 279 -4.03 -1.44 -12.57
CA SER A 279 -4.20 -0.38 -11.58
C SER A 279 -3.72 0.97 -12.11
N TYR A 280 -4.51 2.02 -11.88
CA TYR A 280 -4.20 3.41 -12.23
C TYR A 280 -4.48 4.33 -11.03
N ILE A 281 -3.53 5.24 -10.75
CA ILE A 281 -3.63 6.20 -9.64
C ILE A 281 -3.87 7.58 -10.22
N PHE A 282 -4.84 8.29 -9.62
CA PHE A 282 -5.16 9.69 -9.88
C PHE A 282 -4.60 10.56 -8.76
N PHE A 283 -4.21 11.78 -9.10
CA PHE A 283 -3.49 12.67 -8.20
C PHE A 283 -4.28 13.96 -7.93
N ARG A 284 -3.83 14.68 -6.93
CA ARG A 284 -4.17 16.08 -6.70
C ARG A 284 -2.90 16.89 -6.49
N GLU A 285 -2.92 18.13 -6.89
CA GLU A 285 -1.87 19.07 -6.53
C GLU A 285 -1.99 19.39 -5.03
N LEU A 286 -0.85 19.40 -4.34
CA LEU A 286 -0.79 19.72 -2.91
C LEU A 286 -0.44 21.19 -2.73
N PRO A 287 -0.96 21.84 -1.66
CA PRO A 287 -0.63 23.23 -1.37
C PRO A 287 0.88 23.43 -1.13
N ASP A 288 1.36 24.64 -1.42
CA ASP A 288 2.70 25.05 -1.06
C ASP A 288 2.93 25.04 0.45
N GLY A 289 4.20 24.90 0.86
CA GLY A 289 4.59 24.93 2.28
C GLY A 289 4.44 23.60 3.04
N ILE A 290 3.87 22.55 2.44
CA ILE A 290 3.85 21.21 3.07
C ILE A 290 5.28 20.65 3.05
N SER A 291 5.78 20.18 4.21
CA SER A 291 7.17 19.71 4.36
C SER A 291 7.48 18.38 3.64
N GLY A 292 6.47 17.53 3.41
CA GLY A 292 6.62 16.22 2.76
C GLY A 292 5.32 15.75 2.11
N PRO A 293 5.29 14.58 1.47
CA PRO A 293 4.07 14.01 0.93
C PRO A 293 3.09 13.69 2.07
N LEU A 294 1.78 13.78 1.80
CA LEU A 294 0.76 13.43 2.77
C LEU A 294 0.55 11.91 2.80
N GLY A 295 0.78 11.29 3.96
CA GLY A 295 0.44 9.88 4.19
C GLY A 295 -1.06 9.67 4.41
N ALA A 296 -1.46 8.41 4.54
CA ALA A 296 -2.86 8.01 4.78
C ALA A 296 -3.44 8.51 6.11
N LEU A 297 -2.59 8.88 7.08
CA LEU A 297 -3.00 9.59 8.31
C LEU A 297 -3.43 11.04 8.04
N GLY A 298 -3.17 11.58 6.85
CA GLY A 298 -3.45 12.97 6.48
C GLY A 298 -2.40 13.98 6.96
N VAL A 299 -1.21 13.52 7.33
CA VAL A 299 -0.11 14.35 7.81
C VAL A 299 1.12 14.21 6.90
N PRO A 300 2.01 15.23 6.83
CA PRO A 300 3.27 15.12 6.12
C PRO A 300 4.15 14.00 6.68
N LEU A 301 4.70 13.18 5.78
CA LEU A 301 5.65 12.13 6.14
C LEU A 301 7.01 12.74 6.48
N THR A 302 7.68 12.12 7.44
CA THR A 302 9.03 12.50 7.89
C THR A 302 10.04 11.51 7.33
N ASN A 303 11.05 12.04 6.61
CA ASN A 303 12.11 11.24 5.99
C ASN A 303 12.77 10.30 7.00
N GLU A 304 12.85 9.01 6.68
CA GLU A 304 13.40 7.94 7.50
C GLU A 304 12.70 7.71 8.86
N TYR A 305 11.55 8.37 9.13
CA TYR A 305 10.80 8.24 10.40
C TYR A 305 9.31 7.94 10.19
N SER A 306 8.84 7.82 8.95
CA SER A 306 7.50 7.36 8.62
C SER A 306 7.53 6.00 7.94
N ILE A 307 6.49 5.19 8.19
CA ILE A 307 6.29 3.90 7.52
C ILE A 307 4.85 3.76 7.04
N ALA A 308 4.68 3.04 5.91
CA ALA A 308 3.39 2.52 5.51
C ALA A 308 3.19 1.11 6.08
N VAL A 309 1.97 0.84 6.57
CA VAL A 309 1.59 -0.42 7.23
C VAL A 309 0.24 -0.93 6.74
N ASP A 310 -0.09 -2.18 7.05
CA ASP A 310 -1.47 -2.66 6.96
C ASP A 310 -2.28 -2.13 8.16
N ARG A 311 -3.14 -1.12 7.92
CA ARG A 311 -3.95 -0.50 8.98
C ARG A 311 -4.92 -1.45 9.67
N ARG A 312 -5.13 -2.67 9.13
CA ARG A 312 -5.93 -3.71 9.79
C ARG A 312 -5.14 -4.38 10.91
N SER A 313 -3.82 -4.37 10.83
CA SER A 313 -2.91 -4.94 11.83
C SER A 313 -2.31 -3.86 12.73
N ILE A 314 -1.81 -2.75 12.18
CA ILE A 314 -1.17 -1.67 12.94
C ILE A 314 -2.00 -0.38 12.77
N PRO A 315 -2.52 0.22 13.87
CA PRO A 315 -3.27 1.48 13.79
C PRO A 315 -2.42 2.62 13.25
N LEU A 316 -3.03 3.52 12.46
CA LEU A 316 -2.34 4.70 11.98
C LEU A 316 -2.09 5.72 13.12
N GLY A 317 -0.91 6.32 13.09
CA GLY A 317 -0.42 7.36 14.00
C GLY A 317 0.41 6.83 15.17
N VAL A 318 0.39 5.53 15.43
CA VAL A 318 1.16 4.93 16.54
C VAL A 318 2.66 4.93 16.26
N PRO A 319 3.52 5.11 17.31
CA PRO A 319 4.95 4.85 17.18
C PRO A 319 5.18 3.33 17.00
N VAL A 320 6.13 3.00 16.15
CA VAL A 320 6.55 1.63 15.87
C VAL A 320 8.07 1.55 15.95
N PHE A 321 8.59 0.63 16.71
CA PHE A 321 10.01 0.35 16.68
C PHE A 321 10.29 -0.69 15.59
N LEU A 322 11.10 -0.32 14.60
CA LEU A 322 11.53 -1.16 13.50
C LEU A 322 12.94 -1.67 13.76
N ALA A 323 13.14 -2.98 13.66
CA ALA A 323 14.46 -3.61 13.64
C ALA A 323 14.66 -4.38 12.35
N THR A 324 15.60 -3.92 11.52
CA THR A 324 15.95 -4.50 10.22
C THR A 324 17.40 -4.16 9.84
N THR A 325 17.76 -4.28 8.58
CA THR A 325 19.09 -3.86 8.07
C THR A 325 18.94 -2.81 6.95
N ARG A 326 19.97 -1.99 6.76
CA ARG A 326 20.05 -1.11 5.59
C ARG A 326 20.16 -1.92 4.31
N PRO A 327 19.57 -1.46 3.20
CA PRO A 327 19.59 -2.18 1.92
C PRO A 327 20.98 -2.63 1.51
N ASN A 328 21.08 -3.89 1.05
CA ASN A 328 22.32 -4.52 0.57
C ASN A 328 23.50 -4.49 1.56
N THR A 329 23.22 -4.39 2.86
CA THR A 329 24.25 -4.42 3.90
C THR A 329 23.78 -5.25 5.10
N SER A 330 24.70 -5.59 5.99
CA SER A 330 24.40 -6.16 7.31
C SER A 330 24.28 -5.09 8.42
N LYS A 331 24.39 -3.79 8.07
CA LYS A 331 24.30 -2.70 9.05
C LYS A 331 22.88 -2.63 9.61
N PRO A 332 22.70 -2.68 10.95
CA PRO A 332 21.39 -2.54 11.54
C PRO A 332 20.70 -1.22 11.16
N LEU A 333 19.40 -1.29 10.97
CA LEU A 333 18.49 -0.17 10.89
C LEU A 333 17.45 -0.36 12.00
N ASN A 334 17.84 -0.06 13.24
CA ASN A 334 16.99 -0.10 14.42
C ASN A 334 16.50 1.33 14.69
N ARG A 335 15.19 1.56 14.59
CA ARG A 335 14.68 2.94 14.60
C ARG A 335 13.25 3.04 15.09
N LEU A 336 12.99 4.05 15.91
CA LEU A 336 11.64 4.47 16.23
C LEU A 336 11.06 5.24 15.03
N VAL A 337 9.97 4.73 14.46
CA VAL A 337 9.26 5.27 13.31
C VAL A 337 7.76 5.38 13.59
N PHE A 338 6.99 5.95 12.68
CA PHE A 338 5.55 6.19 12.88
C PHE A 338 4.73 5.60 11.74
N ALA A 339 3.67 4.89 12.09
CA ALA A 339 2.71 4.32 11.14
C ALA A 339 1.80 5.42 10.58
N GLN A 340 2.28 6.19 9.60
CA GLN A 340 1.59 7.37 9.08
C GLN A 340 0.99 7.17 7.69
N ASP A 341 1.31 6.02 7.06
CA ASP A 341 0.88 5.76 5.69
C ASP A 341 0.39 4.33 5.50
N THR A 342 -0.20 4.06 4.32
CA THR A 342 -0.66 2.73 3.88
C THR A 342 -0.33 2.53 2.41
N GLY A 343 -0.20 1.28 1.98
CA GLY A 343 -0.02 0.95 0.57
C GLY A 343 -0.89 -0.21 0.13
N GLY A 344 -1.34 -0.21 -1.12
CA GLY A 344 -2.16 -1.29 -1.68
C GLY A 344 -1.49 -2.66 -1.60
N ALA A 345 -0.15 -2.70 -1.73
CA ALA A 345 0.67 -3.90 -1.64
C ALA A 345 1.18 -4.20 -0.21
N ILE A 346 0.91 -3.31 0.77
CA ILE A 346 1.37 -3.47 2.14
C ILE A 346 0.30 -4.21 2.93
N LYS A 347 0.43 -5.52 3.01
CA LYS A 347 -0.53 -6.43 3.64
C LYS A 347 0.17 -7.39 4.60
N GLY A 348 -0.46 -7.59 5.76
CA GLY A 348 0.03 -8.48 6.83
C GLY A 348 0.50 -7.73 8.07
N ALA A 349 0.68 -8.47 9.18
CA ALA A 349 1.00 -7.89 10.47
C ALA A 349 2.45 -7.40 10.55
N VAL A 350 3.43 -8.29 10.31
CA VAL A 350 4.85 -7.92 10.28
C VAL A 350 5.23 -7.49 8.86
N ARG A 351 4.67 -6.35 8.42
CA ARG A 351 4.90 -5.78 7.09
C ARG A 351 4.97 -4.26 7.16
N ALA A 352 6.06 -3.67 6.71
CA ALA A 352 6.20 -2.23 6.63
C ALA A 352 6.90 -1.81 5.33
N ASP A 353 6.58 -0.59 4.88
CA ASP A 353 7.28 0.10 3.81
C ASP A 353 7.92 1.36 4.39
N PHE A 354 9.24 1.48 4.32
CA PHE A 354 10.01 2.51 4.99
C PHE A 354 10.19 3.73 4.08
N PHE A 355 9.80 4.91 4.56
CA PHE A 355 9.88 6.15 3.81
C PHE A 355 11.31 6.72 3.85
N TRP A 356 12.02 6.61 2.75
CA TRP A 356 13.40 7.10 2.63
C TRP A 356 13.52 8.62 2.42
N GLY A 357 12.41 9.29 2.09
CA GLY A 357 12.40 10.72 1.84
C GLY A 357 12.32 11.06 0.36
N PHE A 358 12.98 12.14 -0.06
CA PHE A 358 12.88 12.73 -1.38
C PHE A 358 14.15 12.54 -2.22
N GLY A 359 13.96 12.36 -3.53
CA GLY A 359 15.01 12.49 -4.55
C GLY A 359 15.78 11.18 -4.80
N GLU A 360 16.85 11.31 -5.57
CA GLU A 360 17.58 10.17 -6.16
C GLU A 360 18.20 9.25 -5.11
N LEU A 361 18.86 9.81 -4.08
CA LEU A 361 19.46 9.01 -3.01
C LEU A 361 18.41 8.19 -2.25
N ALA A 362 17.27 8.81 -1.94
CA ALA A 362 16.14 8.10 -1.33
C ALA A 362 15.60 6.99 -2.24
N GLY A 363 15.47 7.28 -3.54
CA GLY A 363 15.08 6.30 -4.55
C GLY A 363 16.02 5.12 -4.67
N HIS A 364 17.33 5.37 -4.59
CA HIS A 364 18.35 4.30 -4.55
C HIS A 364 18.21 3.36 -3.35
N GLN A 365 17.94 3.93 -2.16
CA GLN A 365 17.73 3.14 -0.95
C GLN A 365 16.40 2.36 -1.03
N ALA A 366 15.33 3.06 -1.39
CA ALA A 366 14.00 2.49 -1.50
C ALA A 366 13.94 1.32 -2.48
N GLY A 367 14.47 1.50 -3.70
CA GLY A 367 14.45 0.50 -4.75
C GLY A 367 15.24 -0.78 -4.44
N ARG A 368 16.15 -0.73 -3.45
CA ARG A 368 16.97 -1.87 -3.01
C ARG A 368 16.50 -2.49 -1.70
N MET A 369 15.54 -1.85 -1.01
CA MET A 369 15.09 -2.33 0.29
C MET A 369 14.13 -3.50 0.17
N LYS A 370 14.61 -4.68 0.48
CA LYS A 370 13.85 -5.94 0.56
C LYS A 370 14.44 -6.77 1.69
N GLN A 371 14.21 -6.32 2.91
CA GLN A 371 14.86 -6.85 4.11
C GLN A 371 13.87 -7.67 4.94
N SER A 372 14.38 -8.62 5.72
CA SER A 372 13.64 -9.17 6.86
C SER A 372 13.70 -8.18 8.02
N GLY A 373 12.60 -8.05 8.76
CA GLY A 373 12.57 -7.18 9.94
C GLY A 373 11.52 -7.59 10.95
N LYS A 374 11.63 -6.98 12.14
CA LYS A 374 10.71 -7.13 13.26
C LYS A 374 10.12 -5.79 13.64
N LEU A 375 8.90 -5.81 14.17
CA LEU A 375 8.16 -4.62 14.57
C LEU A 375 7.70 -4.74 16.02
N TRP A 376 7.81 -3.63 16.75
CA TRP A 376 7.14 -3.44 18.05
C TRP A 376 6.27 -2.19 17.96
N VAL A 377 4.99 -2.34 18.23
CA VAL A 377 4.06 -1.19 18.30
C VAL A 377 4.08 -0.66 19.73
N LEU A 378 4.20 0.65 19.86
CA LEU A 378 4.09 1.32 21.16
C LEU A 378 2.65 1.81 21.32
N PHE A 379 1.87 1.09 22.14
CA PHE A 379 0.50 1.49 22.45
C PHE A 379 0.47 2.46 23.64
N PRO A 380 -0.42 3.46 23.64
CA PRO A 380 -0.67 4.27 24.84
C PRO A 380 -0.96 3.38 26.05
N LYS A 381 -0.34 3.66 27.21
CA LYS A 381 -0.55 2.89 28.44
C LYS A 381 -2.04 2.83 28.79
N GLY A 382 -2.49 1.67 29.23
CA GLY A 382 -3.89 1.39 29.51
C GLY A 382 -4.73 1.14 28.24
N THR A 383 -4.11 1.07 27.06
CA THR A 383 -4.76 0.66 25.82
C THR A 383 -4.24 -0.71 25.42
N GLU A 384 -5.03 -1.75 25.58
CA GLU A 384 -4.70 -3.08 25.15
C GLU A 384 -4.92 -3.22 23.65
N PRO A 385 -4.03 -3.93 22.92
CA PRO A 385 -4.27 -4.25 21.53
C PRO A 385 -5.57 -5.03 21.36
N ALA A 386 -6.36 -4.68 20.35
CA ALA A 386 -7.58 -5.41 20.02
C ALA A 386 -7.21 -6.86 19.63
N LEU A 387 -7.83 -7.83 20.29
CA LEU A 387 -7.83 -9.22 19.85
C LEU A 387 -8.70 -9.32 18.59
N LYS A 388 -8.17 -9.86 17.52
CA LYS A 388 -8.94 -10.12 16.28
C LYS A 388 -9.53 -11.52 16.28
#